data_d1eb8cde32cd0a32348578c9ac3597a9
#
_entry.id   d1eb8cde32cd0a32348578c9ac3597a9
#
_cell.length_a   1.000
_cell.length_b   1.000
_cell.length_c   1.000
_cell.angle_alpha   90.00
_cell.angle_beta   90.00
_cell.angle_gamma   90.00
#
_symmetry.space_group_name_H-M   'P 1'
#
loop_
_entity.id
_entity.type
_entity.pdbx_description
1 polymer ?
#
loop_
_entity_poly.entity_id
_entity_poly.type
_entity_poly.pdbx_seq_one_letter_code
_entity_poly.pdbx_strand_id
1 'polypeptide(L)'
;MTFTITITFERKPIRLVIERISQTKTQEKYKVIARNQSFVLQNNRPLIVSKGLKHFPIKWKVVEGGYHQAHILGLITKAIEKKTLPSID
;
A
#
# COMPACT_ATOMS: atom_id res chain seq x y z
N MET A 1 5.49 2.70 -11.70
CA MET A 1 6.18 3.35 -10.58
C MET A 1 6.63 2.30 -9.58
N THR A 2 7.88 2.32 -9.24
CA THR A 2 8.47 1.36 -8.30
C THR A 2 9.25 2.12 -7.25
N PHE A 3 9.07 1.73 -6.00
CA PHE A 3 9.81 2.36 -4.91
C PHE A 3 10.05 1.35 -3.80
N THR A 4 10.88 1.71 -2.84
CA THR A 4 11.22 0.82 -1.73
C THR A 4 10.73 1.45 -0.44
N ILE A 5 10.18 0.62 0.43
CA ILE A 5 9.84 1.05 1.79
C ILE A 5 10.64 0.20 2.77
N THR A 6 10.83 0.72 3.96
CA THR A 6 11.44 -0.03 5.05
C THR A 6 10.49 0.02 6.24
N ILE A 7 10.12 -1.15 6.74
CA ILE A 7 9.30 -1.22 7.95
C ILE A 7 10.13 -1.87 9.03
N THR A 8 9.78 -1.62 10.28
CA THR A 8 10.48 -2.23 11.42
C THR A 8 9.54 -3.23 12.09
N PHE A 9 9.96 -4.47 12.17
CA PHE A 9 9.19 -5.50 12.82
C PHE A 9 10.11 -6.29 13.74
N GLU A 10 9.74 -6.41 15.00
CA GLU A 10 10.56 -7.08 16.01
C GLU A 10 11.98 -6.53 16.06
N ARG A 11 12.10 -5.21 16.00
CA ARG A 11 13.38 -4.49 16.05
C ARG A 11 14.28 -4.74 14.84
N LYS A 12 13.74 -5.33 13.80
CA LYS A 12 14.51 -5.56 12.57
C LYS A 12 13.93 -4.77 11.42
N PRO A 13 14.76 -4.07 10.65
CA PRO A 13 14.27 -3.39 9.46
C PRO A 13 14.03 -4.40 8.35
N ILE A 14 12.90 -4.28 7.69
CA ILE A 14 12.55 -5.13 6.56
C ILE A 14 12.35 -4.22 5.36
N ARG A 15 13.12 -4.46 4.31
CA ARG A 15 13.02 -3.69 3.07
C ARG A 15 12.10 -4.41 2.10
N LEU A 16 11.16 -3.67 1.55
CA LEU A 16 10.20 -4.21 0.59
C LEU A 16 10.19 -3.36 -0.66
N VAL A 17 10.08 -4.00 -1.80
CA VAL A 17 9.94 -3.30 -3.07
C VAL A 17 8.45 -3.21 -3.40
N ILE A 18 8.00 -2.02 -3.73
CA ILE A 18 6.59 -1.77 -4.03
C ILE A 18 6.47 -1.34 -5.47
N GLU A 19 5.59 -2.01 -6.20
CA GLU A 19 5.35 -1.67 -7.59
C GLU A 19 3.87 -1.36 -7.79
N ARG A 20 3.56 -0.16 -8.27
CA ARG A 20 2.17 0.15 -8.60
C ARG A 20 1.86 -0.47 -9.95
N ILE A 21 1.01 -1.46 -9.95
CA ILE A 21 0.70 -2.24 -11.15
C ILE A 21 -0.59 -1.83 -11.84
N SER A 22 -1.43 -1.08 -11.16
CA SER A 22 -2.70 -0.65 -11.75
C SER A 22 -3.24 0.57 -11.03
N GLN A 23 -3.86 1.45 -11.77
CA GLN A 23 -4.55 2.61 -11.20
C GLN A 23 -5.75 2.91 -12.09
N THR A 24 -6.93 2.96 -11.50
CA THR A 24 -8.15 3.36 -12.19
C THR A 24 -8.70 4.59 -11.48
N LYS A 25 -9.88 5.03 -11.87
CA LYS A 25 -10.53 6.17 -11.22
C LYS A 25 -11.00 5.85 -9.80
N THR A 26 -11.10 4.58 -9.46
CA THR A 26 -11.66 4.17 -8.18
C THR A 26 -10.70 3.37 -7.31
N GLN A 27 -9.63 2.82 -7.85
CA GLN A 27 -8.75 1.96 -7.07
C GLN A 27 -7.32 1.94 -7.62
N GLU A 28 -6.40 1.62 -6.71
CA GLU A 28 -4.99 1.40 -7.04
C GLU A 28 -4.61 0.00 -6.58
N LYS A 29 -3.70 -0.64 -7.32
CA LYS A 29 -3.13 -1.92 -6.91
C LYS A 29 -1.62 -1.80 -6.84
N TYR A 30 -1.07 -2.31 -5.75
CA TYR A 30 0.36 -2.32 -5.51
C TYR A 30 0.83 -3.74 -5.27
N LYS A 31 1.88 -4.14 -5.99
CA LYS A 31 2.53 -5.41 -5.73
C LYS A 31 3.61 -5.18 -4.69
N VAL A 32 3.58 -5.96 -3.62
CA VAL A 32 4.58 -5.89 -2.56
C VAL A 32 5.49 -7.09 -2.73
N ILE A 33 6.78 -6.85 -2.92
CA ILE A 33 7.75 -7.90 -3.16
C ILE A 33 8.68 -7.99 -1.96
N ALA A 34 8.60 -9.11 -1.27
CA ALA A 34 9.48 -9.43 -0.16
C ALA A 34 10.49 -10.49 -0.63
N ARG A 35 11.39 -10.86 0.25
CA ARG A 35 12.47 -11.79 -0.10
C ARG A 35 12.00 -13.11 -0.70
N ASN A 36 11.01 -13.73 -0.09
CA ASN A 36 10.54 -15.04 -0.48
C ASN A 36 9.12 -15.09 -0.98
N GLN A 37 8.46 -13.98 -1.08
CA GLN A 37 7.06 -13.95 -1.49
C GLN A 37 6.63 -12.59 -2.01
N SER A 38 5.53 -12.58 -2.71
CA SER A 38 4.93 -11.33 -3.14
C SER A 38 3.42 -11.43 -3.00
N PHE A 39 2.76 -10.31 -2.86
CA PHE A 39 1.31 -10.24 -2.79
C PHE A 39 0.86 -8.90 -3.34
N VAL A 40 -0.43 -8.77 -3.61
CA VAL A 40 -0.99 -7.56 -4.19
C VAL A 40 -2.00 -6.95 -3.24
N LEU A 41 -1.82 -5.66 -2.98
CA LEU A 41 -2.73 -4.87 -2.16
C LEU A 41 -3.53 -3.94 -3.05
N GLN A 42 -4.76 -3.68 -2.69
CA GLN A 42 -5.63 -2.76 -3.40
C GLN A 42 -6.21 -1.76 -2.43
N ASN A 43 -6.34 -0.52 -2.85
CA ASN A 43 -7.01 0.51 -2.06
C ASN A 43 -8.02 1.29 -2.89
N ASN A 44 -8.85 2.08 -2.23
CA ASN A 44 -9.86 2.92 -2.86
C ASN A 44 -9.50 4.41 -2.84
N ARG A 45 -8.23 4.73 -2.67
CA ARG A 45 -7.79 6.13 -2.58
C ARG A 45 -8.18 6.98 -3.79
N PRO A 46 -8.06 6.49 -5.04
CA PRO A 46 -8.48 7.31 -6.18
C PRO A 46 -9.93 7.74 -6.12
N LEU A 47 -10.81 6.84 -5.64
CA LEU A 47 -12.22 7.17 -5.50
C LEU A 47 -12.42 8.28 -4.46
N ILE A 48 -11.73 8.18 -3.33
CA ILE A 48 -11.82 9.17 -2.28
C ILE A 48 -11.35 10.53 -2.78
N VAL A 49 -10.22 10.56 -3.48
CA VAL A 49 -9.67 11.80 -4.00
C VAL A 49 -10.60 12.41 -5.06
N SER A 50 -11.10 11.59 -5.98
CA SER A 50 -11.94 12.11 -7.06
C SER A 50 -13.27 12.65 -6.57
N LYS A 51 -13.77 12.15 -5.45
CA LYS A 51 -15.02 12.64 -4.88
C LYS A 51 -14.83 13.67 -3.77
N GLY A 52 -13.59 14.07 -3.51
CA GLY A 52 -13.32 15.05 -2.47
C GLY A 52 -13.65 14.61 -1.07
N LEU A 53 -13.61 13.29 -0.81
CA LEU A 53 -13.98 12.73 0.49
C LEU A 53 -12.77 12.69 1.43
N LYS A 54 -12.26 13.85 1.77
CA LYS A 54 -11.01 13.96 2.53
C LYS A 54 -11.00 13.28 3.89
N HIS A 55 -12.15 13.09 4.47
CA HIS A 55 -12.22 12.48 5.82
C HIS A 55 -12.53 10.99 5.80
N PHE A 56 -12.64 10.40 4.63
CA PHE A 56 -12.91 8.98 4.53
C PHE A 56 -11.60 8.20 4.64
N PRO A 57 -11.55 7.15 5.43
CA PRO A 57 -10.33 6.36 5.54
C PRO A 57 -10.08 5.57 4.27
N ILE A 58 -8.82 5.42 3.94
CA ILE A 58 -8.42 4.59 2.81
C ILE A 58 -8.61 3.13 3.22
N LYS A 59 -9.30 2.37 2.39
CA LYS A 59 -9.53 0.96 2.66
C LYS A 59 -8.60 0.10 1.82
N TRP A 60 -7.83 -0.73 2.49
CA TRP A 60 -6.88 -1.63 1.86
C TRP A 60 -7.33 -3.07 1.99
N LYS A 61 -7.03 -3.89 1.00
CA LYS A 61 -7.26 -5.32 1.07
C LYS A 61 -6.23 -6.08 0.25
N VAL A 62 -5.96 -7.32 0.63
CA VAL A 62 -5.09 -8.20 -0.14
C VAL A 62 -5.95 -8.84 -1.21
N VAL A 63 -5.62 -8.65 -2.47
CA VAL A 63 -6.38 -9.20 -3.58
C VAL A 63 -5.69 -10.37 -4.26
N GLU A 64 -4.39 -10.55 -4.01
CA GLU A 64 -3.64 -11.66 -4.55
C GLU A 64 -2.55 -12.03 -3.57
N GLY A 65 -2.24 -13.32 -3.43
CA GLY A 65 -1.24 -13.80 -2.47
C GLY A 65 -1.86 -14.08 -1.12
N GLY A 66 -1.15 -14.82 -0.31
CA GLY A 66 -1.70 -15.33 0.95
C GLY A 66 -1.14 -14.70 2.20
N TYR A 67 -1.01 -13.39 2.27
CA TYR A 67 -0.44 -12.76 3.45
C TYR A 67 -1.54 -12.40 4.44
N HIS A 68 -1.43 -12.90 5.66
CA HIS A 68 -2.49 -12.74 6.66
C HIS A 68 -2.14 -12.01 7.95
N GLN A 69 -0.94 -11.49 8.09
CA GLN A 69 -0.58 -10.80 9.33
C GLN A 69 -1.03 -9.35 9.29
N ALA A 70 -2.17 -9.08 9.90
CA ALA A 70 -2.78 -7.74 9.88
C ALA A 70 -1.87 -6.65 10.42
N HIS A 71 -1.07 -6.94 11.46
CA HIS A 71 -0.17 -5.94 12.03
C HIS A 71 0.87 -5.47 11.01
N ILE A 72 1.48 -6.41 10.31
CA ILE A 72 2.49 -6.09 9.31
C ILE A 72 1.85 -5.42 8.10
N LEU A 73 0.67 -5.86 7.70
CA LEU A 73 -0.07 -5.20 6.61
C LEU A 73 -0.33 -3.75 6.97
N GLY A 74 -0.67 -3.47 8.22
CA GLY A 74 -0.86 -2.09 8.67
C GLY A 74 0.40 -1.24 8.52
N LEU A 75 1.56 -1.79 8.86
CA LEU A 75 2.83 -1.09 8.69
C LEU A 75 3.14 -0.84 7.22
N ILE A 76 2.89 -1.82 6.38
CA ILE A 76 3.14 -1.72 4.95
C ILE A 76 2.23 -0.66 4.31
N THR A 77 0.93 -0.72 4.60
CA THR A 77 -0.01 0.21 4.00
C THR A 77 0.25 1.64 4.43
N LYS A 78 0.59 1.85 5.70
CA LYS A 78 0.95 3.19 6.17
C LYS A 78 2.20 3.72 5.49
N ALA A 79 3.20 2.85 5.28
CA ALA A 79 4.43 3.26 4.60
C ALA A 79 4.16 3.62 3.14
N ILE A 80 3.30 2.86 2.47
CA ILE A 80 2.93 3.14 1.09
C ILE A 80 2.17 4.48 1.03
N GLU A 81 1.22 4.69 1.92
CA GLU A 81 0.47 5.95 1.97
C GLU A 81 1.40 7.15 2.15
N LYS A 82 2.35 7.01 3.07
CA LYS A 82 3.28 8.09 3.35
C LYS A 82 4.19 8.39 2.15
N LYS A 83 4.64 7.34 1.47
CA LYS A 83 5.55 7.49 0.34
C LYS A 83 4.84 8.03 -0.90
N THR A 84 3.56 7.77 -1.03
CA THR A 84 2.77 8.15 -2.19
C THR A 84 1.76 9.25 -1.90
N LEU A 85 1.93 9.97 -0.77
CA LEU A 85 1.05 11.08 -0.47
C LEU A 85 1.09 12.04 -1.62
N PRO A 86 -0.06 12.45 -2.12
CA PRO A 86 -0.09 13.45 -3.17
C PRO A 86 0.41 14.77 -2.57
N SER A 87 1.21 15.46 -3.30
CA SER A 87 1.69 16.72 -2.81
C SER A 87 0.63 17.73 -3.04
N ILE A 88 -0.39 17.62 -2.28
CA ILE A 88 -1.37 18.48 -2.41
C ILE A 88 -1.27 19.48 -1.49
N ASP A 89 -1.11 20.27 -1.55
CA ASP A 89 -1.38 21.07 -0.66
C ASP A 89 -1.70 22.24 -1.03
#